data_c528911128e50d1d80d4e1cafb7724e7
#
_entry.id   c528911128e50d1d80d4e1cafb7724e7
#
_cell.length_a   1.000
_cell.length_b   1.000
_cell.length_c   1.000
_cell.angle_alpha   90.00
_cell.angle_beta   90.00
_cell.angle_gamma   90.00
#
_symmetry.space_group_name_H-M   'P 1'
#
loop_
_entity.id
_entity.type
_entity.pdbx_description
1 polymer ?
#
loop_
_entity_poly.entity_id
_entity_poly.type
_entity_poly.pdbx_seq_one_letter_code
_entity_poly.pdbx_strand_id
1 'polypeptide(L)'
;MSDRRSFIRQSAALLGAFALHQNLAEAFPSFHAPKIATLDESTGDEDFWRQVRQAYAASPNLINLNNGGVCPAPRATMDALDYYNRMCSEAPSYYMWRILDQDREPLRENLATLAGVSPEEIAINRNATEALNTIIFGLNLKAGDEVVLSKYDYPNMINAWKQREKRDGIKLVWVDLELPSGDETYLTQAFTSKFTDKTKIVHITHIINWNGQVLPARSIADAAHKRGIEVLVDGAHSFAVLDYKISDLDCDYWGTSLHKFLCGPFGSGMMYIKKDKIPNIWPLLSNGEPNGADIRKFESLGTRSFP
;
A
#
# COMPACT_ATOMS: atom_id res chain seq x y z
N MET A 1 -0.73 -7.20 -20.16
CA MET A 1 -1.28 -8.22 -19.24
C MET A 1 -0.11 -8.85 -18.52
N SER A 2 0.08 -8.52 -17.22
CA SER A 2 1.11 -9.20 -16.43
C SER A 2 0.72 -10.65 -16.33
N ASP A 3 1.60 -11.52 -16.81
CA ASP A 3 1.41 -12.95 -16.82
C ASP A 3 1.34 -13.43 -15.35
N ARG A 4 0.46 -14.40 -15.07
CA ARG A 4 0.36 -15.17 -13.81
C ARG A 4 1.75 -15.58 -13.27
N ARG A 5 2.73 -15.74 -14.15
CA ARG A 5 4.15 -16.00 -13.86
C ARG A 5 4.86 -14.84 -13.17
N SER A 6 4.58 -13.61 -13.56
CA SER A 6 5.18 -12.40 -12.94
C SER A 6 4.71 -12.23 -11.51
N PHE A 7 3.42 -12.43 -11.26
CA PHE A 7 2.84 -12.40 -9.92
C PHE A 7 3.50 -13.43 -8.99
N ILE A 8 3.70 -14.66 -9.47
CA ILE A 8 4.30 -15.73 -8.66
C ILE A 8 5.78 -15.51 -8.44
N ARG A 9 6.52 -14.96 -9.41
CA ARG A 9 7.93 -14.60 -9.23
C ARG A 9 8.08 -13.55 -8.11
N GLN A 10 7.19 -12.57 -8.05
CA GLN A 10 7.19 -11.55 -6.99
C GLN A 10 6.81 -12.15 -5.63
N SER A 11 5.80 -13.01 -5.58
CA SER A 11 5.39 -13.70 -4.35
C SER A 11 6.46 -14.69 -3.86
N ALA A 12 7.13 -15.40 -4.77
CA ALA A 12 8.22 -16.32 -4.45
C ALA A 12 9.51 -15.59 -4.03
N ALA A 13 9.81 -14.43 -4.62
CA ALA A 13 10.92 -13.58 -4.20
C ALA A 13 10.68 -13.02 -2.79
N LEU A 14 9.42 -12.71 -2.43
CA LEU A 14 9.04 -12.29 -1.08
C LEU A 14 9.18 -13.43 -0.06
N LEU A 15 8.74 -14.62 -0.38
CA LEU A 15 8.95 -15.82 0.45
C LEU A 15 10.44 -16.16 0.57
N GLY A 16 11.22 -15.96 -0.50
CA GLY A 16 12.67 -16.14 -0.50
C GLY A 16 13.43 -15.05 0.27
N ALA A 17 12.96 -13.80 0.26
CA ALA A 17 13.56 -12.71 1.05
C ALA A 17 13.35 -12.91 2.56
N PHE A 18 12.21 -13.48 2.98
CA PHE A 18 12.01 -13.94 4.36
C PHE A 18 12.95 -15.08 4.75
N ALA A 19 13.31 -15.96 3.81
CA ALA A 19 14.23 -17.07 4.06
C ALA A 19 15.72 -16.65 4.15
N LEU A 20 16.07 -15.45 3.71
CA LEU A 20 17.45 -14.93 3.74
C LEU A 20 17.89 -14.39 5.10
N HIS A 21 17.00 -14.19 6.06
CA HIS A 21 17.38 -14.04 7.47
C HIS A 21 17.71 -15.41 8.06
N GLN A 22 18.99 -15.80 8.04
CA GLN A 22 19.49 -17.04 8.63
C GLN A 22 19.03 -17.25 10.07
N ASN A 23 18.73 -16.17 10.79
CA ASN A 23 18.20 -16.21 12.16
C ASN A 23 16.74 -16.70 12.28
N LEU A 24 15.91 -16.56 11.24
CA LEU A 24 14.53 -17.06 11.25
C LEU A 24 14.46 -18.58 11.08
N ALA A 25 15.35 -19.16 10.29
CA ALA A 25 15.41 -20.61 10.12
C ALA A 25 15.84 -21.34 11.41
N GLU A 26 16.67 -20.71 12.24
CA GLU A 26 17.07 -21.23 13.56
C GLU A 26 15.97 -21.04 14.63
N ALA A 27 15.21 -19.95 14.56
CA ALA A 27 14.11 -19.66 15.47
C ALA A 27 12.84 -20.49 15.20
N PHE A 28 12.66 -20.97 13.96
CA PHE A 28 11.51 -21.77 13.54
C PHE A 28 11.97 -23.07 12.87
N PRO A 29 12.27 -24.14 13.64
CA PRO A 29 12.70 -25.42 13.07
C PRO A 29 11.70 -26.06 12.11
N SER A 30 10.43 -25.67 12.18
CA SER A 30 9.36 -26.09 11.26
C SER A 30 9.27 -25.22 9.99
N PHE A 31 10.07 -24.15 9.89
CA PHE A 31 10.08 -23.28 8.71
C PHE A 31 10.92 -23.90 7.59
N HIS A 32 10.43 -24.96 7.03
CA HIS A 32 10.92 -25.45 5.75
C HIS A 32 10.22 -24.64 4.66
N ALA A 33 10.87 -23.55 4.18
CA ALA A 33 10.45 -22.99 2.91
C ALA A 33 10.44 -24.13 1.87
N PRO A 34 9.31 -24.45 1.26
CA PRO A 34 9.31 -25.48 0.22
C PRO A 34 10.35 -25.06 -0.82
N LYS A 35 11.25 -25.98 -1.22
CA LYS A 35 12.11 -25.76 -2.38
C LYS A 35 11.17 -25.55 -3.57
N ILE A 36 10.91 -24.28 -3.88
CA ILE A 36 10.11 -23.90 -5.05
C ILE A 36 10.96 -24.29 -6.26
N ALA A 37 10.57 -25.37 -6.93
CA ALA A 37 11.11 -25.72 -8.24
C ALA A 37 11.01 -24.51 -9.16
N THR A 38 11.95 -24.34 -10.06
CA THR A 38 12.00 -23.20 -10.97
C THR A 38 10.62 -23.02 -11.64
N LEU A 39 10.05 -21.84 -11.51
CA LEU A 39 8.66 -21.50 -11.87
C LEU A 39 8.27 -21.81 -13.34
N ASP A 40 9.23 -22.07 -14.23
CA ASP A 40 8.96 -22.34 -15.63
C ASP A 40 8.41 -23.77 -15.91
N GLU A 41 8.71 -24.73 -15.05
CA GLU A 41 8.28 -26.13 -15.23
C GLU A 41 6.96 -26.45 -14.51
N SER A 42 6.56 -25.61 -13.54
CA SER A 42 5.48 -25.92 -12.59
C SER A 42 4.12 -25.28 -12.91
N THR A 43 4.01 -24.41 -13.92
CA THR A 43 2.77 -23.63 -14.16
C THR A 43 1.58 -24.50 -14.67
N GLY A 44 1.83 -25.72 -15.12
CA GLY A 44 0.82 -26.72 -15.49
C GLY A 44 0.67 -27.83 -14.47
N ASP A 45 1.43 -27.80 -13.37
CA ASP A 45 1.45 -28.86 -12.36
C ASP A 45 0.42 -28.57 -11.26
N GLU A 46 -0.63 -29.38 -11.22
CA GLU A 46 -1.69 -29.28 -10.21
C GLU A 46 -1.17 -29.61 -8.79
N ASP A 47 -0.12 -30.42 -8.66
CA ASP A 47 0.50 -30.72 -7.37
C ASP A 47 1.23 -29.49 -6.81
N PHE A 48 1.91 -28.73 -7.67
CA PHE A 48 2.51 -27.46 -7.30
C PHE A 48 1.44 -26.48 -6.78
N TRP A 49 0.34 -26.30 -7.51
CA TRP A 49 -0.73 -25.39 -7.09
C TRP A 49 -1.43 -25.84 -5.82
N ARG A 50 -1.51 -27.15 -5.57
CA ARG A 50 -2.01 -27.70 -4.31
C ARG A 50 -1.08 -27.35 -3.16
N GLN A 51 0.24 -27.44 -3.34
CA GLN A 51 1.22 -27.01 -2.33
C GLN A 51 1.12 -25.51 -2.04
N VAL A 52 1.02 -24.66 -3.09
CA VAL A 52 0.79 -23.22 -2.93
C VAL A 52 -0.47 -22.96 -2.11
N ARG A 53 -1.58 -23.63 -2.42
CA ARG A 53 -2.83 -23.49 -1.68
C ARG A 53 -2.67 -23.90 -0.20
N GLN A 54 -1.94 -24.98 0.07
CA GLN A 54 -1.69 -25.46 1.42
C GLN A 54 -0.81 -24.53 2.24
N ALA A 55 0.04 -23.71 1.59
CA ALA A 55 0.87 -22.72 2.25
C ALA A 55 0.06 -21.55 2.84
N TYR A 56 -1.20 -21.37 2.42
CA TYR A 56 -2.08 -20.32 2.94
C TYR A 56 -3.07 -20.85 3.97
N ALA A 57 -3.48 -19.98 4.90
CA ALA A 57 -4.49 -20.27 5.92
C ALA A 57 -5.93 -20.10 5.36
N ALA A 58 -6.16 -20.53 4.10
CA ALA A 58 -7.45 -20.44 3.48
C ALA A 58 -8.37 -21.58 3.90
N SER A 59 -9.68 -21.31 4.04
CA SER A 59 -10.68 -22.33 4.31
C SER A 59 -10.75 -23.34 3.16
N PRO A 60 -10.76 -24.66 3.45
CA PRO A 60 -10.93 -25.68 2.40
C PRO A 60 -12.34 -25.69 1.80
N ASN A 61 -13.33 -25.17 2.53
CA ASN A 61 -14.75 -25.24 2.21
C ASN A 61 -15.32 -23.95 1.63
N LEU A 62 -14.51 -22.92 1.49
CA LEU A 62 -14.90 -21.61 0.97
C LEU A 62 -13.97 -21.17 -0.16
N ILE A 63 -14.53 -20.82 -1.31
CA ILE A 63 -13.79 -20.18 -2.40
C ILE A 63 -13.87 -18.68 -2.19
N ASN A 64 -12.75 -18.07 -1.73
CA ASN A 64 -12.67 -16.63 -1.57
C ASN A 64 -12.34 -15.95 -2.90
N LEU A 65 -13.30 -15.22 -3.45
CA LEU A 65 -13.13 -14.42 -4.67
C LEU A 65 -12.91 -12.93 -4.38
N ASN A 66 -12.87 -12.54 -3.08
CA ASN A 66 -12.68 -11.14 -2.66
C ASN A 66 -11.35 -10.92 -1.94
N ASN A 67 -10.25 -11.36 -2.54
CA ASN A 67 -8.90 -11.10 -2.00
C ASN A 67 -8.51 -9.61 -2.05
N GLY A 68 -9.18 -8.82 -2.89
CA GLY A 68 -9.04 -7.38 -2.92
C GLY A 68 -9.61 -6.67 -1.68
N GLY A 69 -10.55 -7.28 -0.96
CA GLY A 69 -10.97 -6.83 0.36
C GLY A 69 -9.88 -7.10 1.39
N VAL A 70 -9.62 -8.38 1.62
CA VAL A 70 -8.57 -8.93 2.49
C VAL A 70 -8.14 -10.29 1.94
N CYS A 71 -6.84 -10.56 1.88
CA CYS A 71 -6.30 -11.84 1.43
C CYS A 71 -5.94 -12.75 2.62
N PRO A 72 -6.14 -14.07 2.54
CA PRO A 72 -5.59 -14.98 3.51
C PRO A 72 -4.06 -14.86 3.57
N ALA A 73 -3.52 -14.76 4.77
CA ALA A 73 -2.08 -14.73 4.97
C ALA A 73 -1.46 -16.14 4.83
N PRO A 74 -0.20 -16.26 4.42
CA PRO A 74 0.54 -17.51 4.50
C PRO A 74 0.58 -18.06 5.93
N ARG A 75 0.56 -19.38 6.10
CA ARG A 75 0.66 -20.03 7.44
C ARG A 75 1.90 -19.58 8.18
N ALA A 76 3.04 -19.52 7.50
CA ALA A 76 4.29 -19.02 8.07
C ALA A 76 4.17 -17.61 8.66
N THR A 77 3.44 -16.72 7.99
CA THR A 77 3.16 -15.37 8.49
C THR A 77 2.29 -15.40 9.74
N MET A 78 1.28 -16.29 9.77
CA MET A 78 0.41 -16.44 10.94
C MET A 78 1.16 -17.03 12.12
N ASP A 79 1.98 -18.05 11.89
CA ASP A 79 2.79 -18.69 12.91
C ASP A 79 3.80 -17.69 13.53
N ALA A 80 4.43 -16.87 12.69
CA ALA A 80 5.31 -15.81 13.15
C ALA A 80 4.56 -14.75 13.99
N LEU A 81 3.38 -14.31 13.54
CA LEU A 81 2.56 -13.37 14.28
C LEU A 81 2.18 -13.90 15.66
N ASP A 82 1.73 -15.16 15.75
CA ASP A 82 1.40 -15.82 17.01
C ASP A 82 2.61 -15.92 17.92
N TYR A 83 3.77 -16.29 17.39
CA TYR A 83 5.02 -16.38 18.15
C TYR A 83 5.39 -15.02 18.75
N TYR A 84 5.46 -13.96 17.94
CA TYR A 84 5.86 -12.64 18.42
C TYR A 84 4.84 -12.03 19.39
N ASN A 85 3.54 -12.28 19.20
CA ASN A 85 2.52 -11.85 20.16
C ASN A 85 2.70 -12.53 21.53
N ARG A 86 3.00 -13.83 21.57
CA ARG A 86 3.29 -14.55 22.81
C ARG A 86 4.56 -14.02 23.47
N MET A 87 5.64 -13.87 22.70
CA MET A 87 6.91 -13.32 23.19
C MET A 87 6.71 -11.91 23.78
N CYS A 88 5.98 -11.04 23.12
CA CYS A 88 5.67 -9.72 23.66
C CYS A 88 4.84 -9.78 24.94
N SER A 89 3.95 -10.77 25.07
CA SER A 89 3.15 -10.93 26.28
C SER A 89 3.95 -11.37 27.50
N GLU A 90 5.09 -12.03 27.31
CA GLU A 90 5.99 -12.47 28.39
C GLU A 90 6.74 -11.28 29.03
N ALA A 91 7.21 -10.32 28.24
CA ALA A 91 7.91 -9.12 28.73
C ALA A 91 7.68 -7.93 27.77
N PRO A 92 6.49 -7.28 27.81
CA PRO A 92 6.04 -6.36 26.78
C PRO A 92 7.02 -5.24 26.46
N SER A 93 7.44 -4.45 27.46
CA SER A 93 8.34 -3.32 27.25
C SER A 93 9.70 -3.72 26.70
N TYR A 94 10.18 -4.89 27.10
CA TYR A 94 11.48 -5.38 26.67
C TYR A 94 11.43 -5.87 25.23
N TYR A 95 10.50 -6.78 24.91
CA TYR A 95 10.44 -7.37 23.58
C TYR A 95 9.91 -6.39 22.54
N MET A 96 8.86 -5.60 22.83
CA MET A 96 8.31 -4.67 21.86
C MET A 96 9.29 -3.54 21.52
N TRP A 97 9.86 -2.88 22.54
CA TRP A 97 10.59 -1.62 22.32
C TRP A 97 12.10 -1.77 22.22
N ARG A 98 12.68 -2.82 22.84
CA ARG A 98 14.14 -3.00 22.80
C ARG A 98 14.60 -4.03 21.77
N ILE A 99 13.74 -4.97 21.41
CA ILE A 99 14.06 -6.03 20.45
C ILE A 99 13.36 -5.77 19.12
N LEU A 100 12.03 -5.84 19.06
CA LEU A 100 11.29 -5.82 17.80
C LEU A 100 11.29 -4.44 17.11
N ASP A 101 11.40 -3.35 17.85
CA ASP A 101 11.53 -2.02 17.23
C ASP A 101 12.77 -1.88 16.35
N GLN A 102 13.82 -2.66 16.62
CA GLN A 102 15.05 -2.64 15.80
C GLN A 102 14.82 -3.26 14.41
N ASP A 103 13.87 -4.17 14.28
CA ASP A 103 13.55 -4.84 13.01
C ASP A 103 12.69 -3.97 12.08
N ARG A 104 12.23 -2.82 12.56
CA ARG A 104 11.39 -1.90 11.75
C ARG A 104 12.15 -1.31 10.57
N GLU A 105 13.41 -0.93 10.75
CA GLU A 105 14.21 -0.36 9.66
C GLU A 105 14.54 -1.38 8.57
N PRO A 106 15.01 -2.59 8.85
CA PRO A 106 15.15 -3.63 7.84
C PRO A 106 13.84 -3.94 7.09
N LEU A 107 12.68 -3.94 7.77
CA LEU A 107 11.39 -4.10 7.12
C LEU A 107 11.10 -2.93 6.16
N ARG A 108 11.36 -1.69 6.57
CA ARG A 108 11.21 -0.48 5.75
C ARG A 108 12.07 -0.56 4.49
N GLU A 109 13.32 -0.97 4.62
CA GLU A 109 14.27 -1.15 3.50
C GLU A 109 13.75 -2.20 2.51
N ASN A 110 13.23 -3.31 2.99
CA ASN A 110 12.65 -4.36 2.16
C ASN A 110 11.40 -3.87 1.42
N LEU A 111 10.51 -3.15 2.11
CA LEU A 111 9.31 -2.55 1.50
C LEU A 111 9.68 -1.49 0.46
N ALA A 112 10.67 -0.65 0.75
CA ALA A 112 11.16 0.36 -0.17
C ALA A 112 11.79 -0.25 -1.43
N THR A 113 12.56 -1.31 -1.27
CA THR A 113 13.14 -2.08 -2.39
C THR A 113 12.04 -2.68 -3.26
N LEU A 114 11.02 -3.29 -2.65
CA LEU A 114 9.87 -3.83 -3.37
C LEU A 114 9.13 -2.72 -4.12
N ALA A 115 8.92 -1.59 -3.47
CA ALA A 115 8.20 -0.43 -4.00
C ALA A 115 9.02 0.40 -5.02
N GLY A 116 10.34 0.23 -5.09
CA GLY A 116 11.24 0.95 -6.00
C GLY A 116 11.43 2.42 -5.63
N VAL A 117 11.49 2.71 -4.31
CA VAL A 117 11.67 4.06 -3.75
C VAL A 117 12.67 4.04 -2.60
N SER A 118 12.99 5.21 -2.04
CA SER A 118 13.89 5.31 -0.89
C SER A 118 13.18 4.86 0.41
N PRO A 119 13.87 4.16 1.33
CA PRO A 119 13.31 3.89 2.66
C PRO A 119 12.95 5.17 3.44
N GLU A 120 13.63 6.29 3.14
CA GLU A 120 13.34 7.59 3.74
C GLU A 120 12.02 8.24 3.24
N GLU A 121 11.31 7.56 2.35
CA GLU A 121 10.02 7.98 1.78
C GLU A 121 8.87 7.05 2.18
N ILE A 122 9.17 5.98 2.94
CA ILE A 122 8.20 4.96 3.36
C ILE A 122 7.89 5.08 4.85
N ALA A 123 6.60 5.20 5.18
CA ALA A 123 6.09 4.99 6.54
C ALA A 123 5.26 3.70 6.64
N ILE A 124 5.46 2.96 7.74
CA ILE A 124 4.73 1.72 8.02
C ILE A 124 3.44 2.08 8.77
N ASN A 125 2.31 1.75 8.18
CA ASN A 125 0.97 2.04 8.69
C ASN A 125 0.17 0.75 8.92
N ARG A 126 -1.07 0.89 9.42
CA ARG A 126 -1.96 -0.26 9.65
C ARG A 126 -2.76 -0.68 8.40
N ASN A 127 -3.02 0.24 7.48
CA ASN A 127 -3.76 -0.02 6.24
C ASN A 127 -3.75 1.21 5.32
N ALA A 128 -4.28 1.05 4.11
CA ALA A 128 -4.46 2.14 3.14
C ALA A 128 -5.31 3.29 3.69
N THR A 129 -6.35 3.00 4.48
CA THR A 129 -7.22 4.05 5.04
C THR A 129 -6.43 4.97 5.96
N GLU A 130 -5.60 4.45 6.85
CA GLU A 130 -4.72 5.28 7.70
C GLU A 130 -3.70 6.04 6.87
N ALA A 131 -3.00 5.36 5.94
CA ALA A 131 -2.00 5.96 5.08
C ALA A 131 -2.57 7.15 4.29
N LEU A 132 -3.65 6.93 3.56
CA LEU A 132 -4.26 7.95 2.71
C LEU A 132 -4.95 9.04 3.52
N ASN A 133 -5.61 8.72 4.64
CA ASN A 133 -6.17 9.74 5.54
C ASN A 133 -5.07 10.61 6.17
N THR A 134 -3.92 10.05 6.52
CA THR A 134 -2.78 10.83 7.03
C THR A 134 -2.37 11.88 6.00
N ILE A 135 -2.27 11.52 4.73
CA ILE A 135 -1.96 12.46 3.66
C ILE A 135 -3.11 13.46 3.47
N ILE A 136 -4.34 12.99 3.28
CA ILE A 136 -5.52 13.82 3.01
C ILE A 136 -5.73 14.87 4.09
N PHE A 137 -5.63 14.50 5.37
CA PHE A 137 -5.83 15.43 6.50
C PHE A 137 -4.58 16.25 6.83
N GLY A 138 -3.39 15.76 6.45
CA GLY A 138 -2.11 16.44 6.66
C GLY A 138 -1.79 17.52 5.63
N LEU A 139 -2.39 17.48 4.44
CA LEU A 139 -2.21 18.47 3.39
C LEU A 139 -2.68 19.86 3.81
N ASN A 140 -1.84 20.89 3.60
CA ASN A 140 -2.14 22.28 3.94
C ASN A 140 -2.98 22.96 2.85
N LEU A 141 -4.20 22.49 2.66
CA LEU A 141 -5.17 23.06 1.72
C LEU A 141 -5.99 24.16 2.37
N LYS A 142 -6.37 25.17 1.59
CA LYS A 142 -7.13 26.34 2.03
C LYS A 142 -8.54 26.33 1.41
N ALA A 143 -9.43 27.11 2.02
CA ALA A 143 -10.77 27.31 1.47
C ALA A 143 -10.69 27.81 0.01
N GLY A 144 -11.41 27.13 -0.86
CA GLY A 144 -11.44 27.40 -2.30
C GLY A 144 -10.41 26.64 -3.14
N ASP A 145 -9.40 25.97 -2.52
CA ASP A 145 -8.54 25.02 -3.23
C ASP A 145 -9.36 23.84 -3.74
N GLU A 146 -9.01 23.36 -4.93
CA GLU A 146 -9.73 22.28 -5.58
C GLU A 146 -8.96 20.96 -5.51
N VAL A 147 -9.72 19.89 -5.28
CA VAL A 147 -9.26 18.51 -5.36
C VAL A 147 -10.03 17.80 -6.44
N VAL A 148 -9.33 17.28 -7.44
CA VAL A 148 -9.92 16.47 -8.53
C VAL A 148 -9.89 15.01 -8.12
N LEU A 149 -11.04 14.33 -8.16
CA LEU A 149 -11.20 12.93 -7.79
C LEU A 149 -12.33 12.28 -8.60
N SER A 150 -12.30 10.93 -8.67
CA SER A 150 -13.31 10.17 -9.39
C SER A 150 -14.50 9.81 -8.49
N LYS A 151 -15.70 9.68 -9.10
CA LYS A 151 -16.86 9.07 -8.43
C LYS A 151 -16.66 7.58 -8.10
N TYR A 152 -15.66 6.95 -8.70
CA TYR A 152 -15.31 5.54 -8.54
C TYR A 152 -14.19 5.32 -7.52
N ASP A 153 -13.69 6.36 -6.86
CA ASP A 153 -12.72 6.22 -5.79
C ASP A 153 -13.33 5.48 -4.60
N TYR A 154 -12.45 4.90 -3.79
CA TYR A 154 -12.89 4.11 -2.65
C TYR A 154 -13.73 4.95 -1.67
N PRO A 155 -14.89 4.46 -1.20
CA PRO A 155 -15.83 5.27 -0.41
C PRO A 155 -15.22 5.95 0.82
N ASN A 156 -14.28 5.30 1.51
CA ASN A 156 -13.62 5.91 2.68
C ASN A 156 -12.74 7.11 2.27
N MET A 157 -12.12 7.09 1.09
CA MET A 157 -11.34 8.23 0.59
C MET A 157 -12.26 9.36 0.15
N ILE A 158 -13.35 9.04 -0.54
CA ILE A 158 -14.39 10.01 -0.87
C ILE A 158 -14.91 10.68 0.42
N ASN A 159 -15.18 9.91 1.47
CA ASN A 159 -15.65 10.45 2.75
C ASN A 159 -14.61 11.34 3.43
N ALA A 160 -13.33 10.98 3.37
CA ALA A 160 -12.24 11.82 3.89
C ALA A 160 -12.20 13.18 3.19
N TRP A 161 -12.26 13.19 1.86
CA TRP A 161 -12.31 14.42 1.07
C TRP A 161 -13.58 15.25 1.34
N LYS A 162 -14.75 14.62 1.41
CA LYS A 162 -16.01 15.30 1.80
C LYS A 162 -15.93 15.91 3.21
N GLN A 163 -15.23 15.25 4.14
CA GLN A 163 -15.01 15.81 5.46
C GLN A 163 -14.11 17.06 5.39
N ARG A 164 -13.05 17.04 4.57
CA ARG A 164 -12.20 18.20 4.30
C ARG A 164 -13.00 19.34 3.65
N GLU A 165 -13.84 19.04 2.67
CA GLU A 165 -14.70 20.02 2.03
C GLU A 165 -15.61 20.73 3.05
N LYS A 166 -16.24 19.98 3.95
CA LYS A 166 -17.11 20.54 5.00
C LYS A 166 -16.34 21.32 6.06
N ARG A 167 -15.17 20.83 6.48
CA ARG A 167 -14.39 21.42 7.57
C ARG A 167 -13.55 22.60 7.11
N ASP A 168 -12.87 22.46 5.98
CA ASP A 168 -11.81 23.37 5.54
C ASP A 168 -12.24 24.24 4.36
N GLY A 169 -13.41 24.00 3.77
CA GLY A 169 -13.95 24.79 2.66
C GLY A 169 -13.26 24.57 1.33
N ILE A 170 -12.50 23.47 1.17
CA ILE A 170 -11.99 23.04 -0.14
C ILE A 170 -13.16 22.65 -1.05
N LYS A 171 -12.91 22.51 -2.35
CA LYS A 171 -13.90 22.12 -3.34
C LYS A 171 -13.53 20.79 -3.99
N LEU A 172 -14.49 19.89 -4.06
CA LEU A 172 -14.34 18.61 -4.76
C LEU A 172 -14.80 18.72 -6.20
N VAL A 173 -13.88 18.46 -7.14
CA VAL A 173 -14.14 18.46 -8.58
C VAL A 173 -14.22 17.02 -9.06
N TRP A 174 -15.42 16.60 -9.42
CA TRP A 174 -15.70 15.22 -9.73
C TRP A 174 -15.42 14.86 -11.17
N VAL A 175 -14.69 13.75 -11.36
CA VAL A 175 -14.52 13.08 -12.64
C VAL A 175 -15.55 11.97 -12.74
N ASP A 176 -16.28 11.95 -13.84
CA ASP A 176 -17.19 10.88 -14.23
C ASP A 176 -16.58 10.11 -15.38
N LEU A 177 -16.53 8.79 -15.29
CA LEU A 177 -15.88 7.93 -16.26
C LEU A 177 -16.89 6.96 -16.86
N GLU A 178 -16.84 6.79 -18.16
CA GLU A 178 -17.53 5.69 -18.84
C GLU A 178 -16.66 4.45 -18.78
N LEU A 179 -17.04 3.49 -17.97
CA LEU A 179 -16.26 2.28 -17.67
C LEU A 179 -17.03 1.00 -18.01
N PRO A 180 -16.34 -0.09 -18.41
CA PRO A 180 -14.89 -0.19 -18.59
C PRO A 180 -14.38 0.50 -19.85
N SER A 181 -13.15 1.02 -19.82
CA SER A 181 -12.50 1.64 -20.98
C SER A 181 -11.07 1.15 -21.16
N GLY A 182 -10.70 0.78 -22.40
CA GLY A 182 -9.32 0.53 -22.80
C GLY A 182 -8.62 1.74 -23.39
N ASP A 183 -9.31 2.89 -23.48
CA ASP A 183 -8.75 4.13 -24.05
C ASP A 183 -8.07 4.96 -22.95
N GLU A 184 -6.75 4.82 -22.89
CA GLU A 184 -5.90 5.54 -21.95
C GLU A 184 -5.97 7.07 -22.18
N THR A 185 -6.10 7.50 -23.43
CA THR A 185 -6.19 8.92 -23.80
C THR A 185 -7.48 9.51 -23.23
N TYR A 186 -8.60 8.82 -23.41
CA TYR A 186 -9.89 9.22 -22.84
C TYR A 186 -9.81 9.31 -21.30
N LEU A 187 -9.30 8.26 -20.66
CA LEU A 187 -9.19 8.22 -19.20
C LEU A 187 -8.33 9.37 -18.67
N THR A 188 -7.19 9.65 -19.32
CA THR A 188 -6.32 10.79 -18.97
C THR A 188 -7.03 12.12 -19.17
N GLN A 189 -7.70 12.32 -20.30
CA GLN A 189 -8.43 13.56 -20.61
C GLN A 189 -9.60 13.80 -19.68
N ALA A 190 -10.29 12.76 -19.21
CA ALA A 190 -11.37 12.87 -18.24
C ALA A 190 -10.92 13.56 -16.94
N PHE A 191 -9.71 13.26 -16.45
CA PHE A 191 -9.12 13.93 -15.29
C PHE A 191 -8.59 15.33 -15.65
N THR A 192 -7.77 15.42 -16.70
CA THR A 192 -7.03 16.65 -17.02
C THR A 192 -7.94 17.80 -17.47
N SER A 193 -9.11 17.49 -18.07
CA SER A 193 -10.14 18.49 -18.42
C SER A 193 -10.76 19.16 -17.20
N LYS A 194 -10.60 18.58 -16.00
CA LYS A 194 -11.10 19.14 -14.73
C LYS A 194 -10.09 20.04 -14.03
N PHE A 195 -8.85 20.09 -14.49
CA PHE A 195 -7.81 20.91 -13.86
C PHE A 195 -8.04 22.39 -14.11
N THR A 196 -8.02 23.18 -13.05
CA THR A 196 -8.07 24.65 -13.07
C THR A 196 -6.86 25.23 -12.36
N ASP A 197 -6.71 26.54 -12.32
CA ASP A 197 -5.64 27.23 -11.57
C ASP A 197 -5.79 27.07 -10.04
N LYS A 198 -6.97 26.63 -9.58
CA LYS A 198 -7.26 26.34 -8.17
C LYS A 198 -7.01 24.90 -7.79
N THR A 199 -6.81 24.01 -8.75
CA THR A 199 -6.55 22.59 -8.49
C THR A 199 -5.19 22.46 -7.82
N LYS A 200 -5.16 21.82 -6.65
CA LYS A 200 -3.96 21.56 -5.87
C LYS A 200 -3.59 20.09 -5.86
N ILE A 201 -4.59 19.23 -5.83
CA ILE A 201 -4.42 17.77 -5.73
C ILE A 201 -5.28 17.10 -6.78
N VAL A 202 -4.73 16.05 -7.42
CA VAL A 202 -5.51 15.01 -8.08
C VAL A 202 -5.37 13.71 -7.31
N HIS A 203 -6.50 13.11 -6.93
CA HIS A 203 -6.57 11.80 -6.31
C HIS A 203 -6.91 10.75 -7.36
N ILE A 204 -6.13 9.67 -7.42
CA ILE A 204 -6.26 8.61 -8.44
C ILE A 204 -6.30 7.27 -7.74
N THR A 205 -7.41 6.55 -7.83
CA THR A 205 -7.46 5.13 -7.46
C THR A 205 -6.86 4.31 -8.60
N HIS A 206 -5.66 3.76 -8.42
CA HIS A 206 -4.89 3.11 -9.51
C HIS A 206 -5.63 1.91 -10.11
N ILE A 207 -6.26 1.07 -9.26
CA ILE A 207 -7.22 0.05 -9.70
C ILE A 207 -8.55 0.29 -8.98
N ILE A 208 -9.60 0.53 -9.73
CA ILE A 208 -10.95 0.72 -9.19
C ILE A 208 -11.47 -0.61 -8.65
N ASN A 209 -11.83 -0.65 -7.36
CA ASN A 209 -12.24 -1.87 -6.66
C ASN A 209 -13.57 -2.46 -7.15
N TRP A 210 -14.41 -1.67 -7.82
CA TRP A 210 -15.72 -2.10 -8.30
C TRP A 210 -15.65 -3.01 -9.52
N ASN A 211 -14.72 -2.75 -10.44
CA ASN A 211 -14.69 -3.40 -11.76
C ASN A 211 -13.28 -3.79 -12.23
N GLY A 212 -12.23 -3.47 -11.44
CA GLY A 212 -10.85 -3.79 -11.80
C GLY A 212 -10.24 -2.88 -12.88
N GLN A 213 -10.89 -1.77 -13.22
CA GLN A 213 -10.34 -0.80 -14.18
C GLN A 213 -9.02 -0.23 -13.67
N VAL A 214 -7.96 -0.37 -14.46
CA VAL A 214 -6.68 0.30 -14.23
C VAL A 214 -6.76 1.71 -14.81
N LEU A 215 -6.47 2.72 -13.98
CA LEU A 215 -6.37 4.10 -14.42
C LEU A 215 -4.91 4.43 -14.82
N PRO A 216 -4.70 5.27 -15.85
CA PRO A 216 -3.37 5.65 -16.34
C PRO A 216 -2.72 6.68 -15.41
N ALA A 217 -2.37 6.24 -14.18
CA ALA A 217 -1.88 7.10 -13.12
C ALA A 217 -0.66 7.93 -13.56
N ARG A 218 0.27 7.33 -14.31
CA ARG A 218 1.46 8.03 -14.82
C ARG A 218 1.09 9.16 -15.79
N SER A 219 0.25 8.89 -16.77
CA SER A 219 -0.15 9.89 -17.77
C SER A 219 -0.91 11.06 -17.13
N ILE A 220 -1.74 10.77 -16.11
CA ILE A 220 -2.44 11.80 -15.33
C ILE A 220 -1.44 12.60 -14.48
N ALA A 221 -0.46 11.95 -13.86
CA ALA A 221 0.58 12.60 -13.05
C ALA A 221 1.44 13.55 -13.89
N ASP A 222 1.90 13.11 -15.07
CA ASP A 222 2.67 13.93 -15.99
C ASP A 222 1.91 15.21 -16.40
N ALA A 223 0.61 15.11 -16.60
CA ALA A 223 -0.22 16.25 -16.93
C ALA A 223 -0.50 17.17 -15.74
N ALA A 224 -0.65 16.62 -14.54
CA ALA A 224 -0.85 17.32 -13.28
C ALA A 224 0.39 18.15 -12.93
N HIS A 225 1.56 17.55 -12.96
CA HIS A 225 2.84 18.20 -12.63
C HIS A 225 3.17 19.36 -13.55
N LYS A 226 2.83 19.28 -14.86
CA LYS A 226 2.97 20.42 -15.80
C LYS A 226 2.18 21.65 -15.37
N ARG A 227 1.19 21.50 -14.50
CA ARG A 227 0.35 22.56 -13.95
C ARG A 227 0.61 22.84 -12.46
N GLY A 228 1.63 22.22 -11.88
CA GLY A 228 1.97 22.36 -10.46
C GLY A 228 0.95 21.71 -9.51
N ILE A 229 0.19 20.73 -10.01
CA ILE A 229 -0.80 19.97 -9.24
C ILE A 229 -0.11 18.74 -8.68
N GLU A 230 -0.26 18.49 -7.38
CA GLU A 230 0.30 17.31 -6.71
C GLU A 230 -0.62 16.08 -6.88
N VAL A 231 -0.01 14.90 -6.85
CA VAL A 231 -0.66 13.64 -7.21
C VAL A 231 -0.68 12.68 -6.02
N LEU A 232 -1.88 12.30 -5.60
CA LEU A 232 -2.12 11.26 -4.60
C LEU A 232 -2.67 10.00 -5.30
N VAL A 233 -1.99 8.87 -5.13
CA VAL A 233 -2.42 7.59 -5.70
C VAL A 233 -2.86 6.61 -4.60
N ASP A 234 -4.07 6.09 -4.71
CA ASP A 234 -4.54 4.93 -3.94
C ASP A 234 -4.06 3.65 -4.62
N GLY A 235 -3.02 3.05 -4.05
CA GLY A 235 -2.40 1.81 -4.52
C GLY A 235 -2.95 0.54 -3.86
N ALA A 236 -4.07 0.64 -3.13
CA ALA A 236 -4.58 -0.46 -2.31
C ALA A 236 -4.91 -1.73 -3.10
N HIS A 237 -5.29 -1.62 -4.36
CA HIS A 237 -5.60 -2.75 -5.23
C HIS A 237 -4.53 -3.04 -6.29
N SER A 238 -3.56 -2.14 -6.48
CA SER A 238 -2.53 -2.30 -7.52
C SER A 238 -1.22 -2.87 -6.99
N PHE A 239 -0.87 -2.58 -5.73
CA PHE A 239 0.37 -3.07 -5.15
C PHE A 239 0.37 -4.59 -5.02
N ALA A 240 1.45 -5.23 -5.46
CA ALA A 240 1.62 -6.67 -5.53
C ALA A 240 0.67 -7.43 -6.51
N VAL A 241 -0.12 -6.69 -7.31
CA VAL A 241 -0.94 -7.26 -8.40
C VAL A 241 -0.39 -6.88 -9.76
N LEU A 242 -0.07 -5.59 -9.92
CA LEU A 242 0.57 -5.10 -11.12
C LEU A 242 2.09 -5.08 -10.94
N ASP A 243 2.80 -5.29 -12.03
CA ASP A 243 4.26 -5.18 -12.07
C ASP A 243 4.64 -3.72 -12.36
N TYR A 244 4.84 -2.95 -11.30
CA TYR A 244 5.30 -1.56 -11.35
C TYR A 244 6.05 -1.19 -10.08
N LYS A 245 6.80 -0.12 -10.15
CA LYS A 245 7.38 0.57 -8.99
C LYS A 245 6.62 1.87 -8.74
N ILE A 246 6.57 2.33 -7.49
CA ILE A 246 5.91 3.63 -7.18
C ILE A 246 6.58 4.75 -7.99
N SER A 247 7.90 4.68 -8.19
CA SER A 247 8.64 5.62 -9.05
C SER A 247 8.15 5.69 -10.49
N ASP A 248 7.56 4.60 -11.02
CA ASP A 248 7.03 4.58 -12.39
C ASP A 248 5.75 5.43 -12.52
N LEU A 249 5.04 5.65 -11.41
CA LEU A 249 3.83 6.48 -11.38
C LEU A 249 4.12 7.98 -11.30
N ASP A 250 5.33 8.36 -10.87
CA ASP A 250 5.73 9.74 -10.57
C ASP A 250 4.71 10.50 -9.72
N CYS A 251 4.14 9.84 -8.71
CA CYS A 251 3.23 10.46 -7.77
C CYS A 251 3.97 11.12 -6.61
N ASP A 252 3.34 12.12 -5.96
CA ASP A 252 3.90 12.79 -4.78
C ASP A 252 3.56 12.01 -3.51
N TYR A 253 2.42 11.33 -3.51
CA TYR A 253 1.85 10.61 -2.38
C TYR A 253 1.24 9.28 -2.84
N TRP A 254 1.38 8.26 -2.00
CA TRP A 254 0.79 6.97 -2.30
C TRP A 254 0.52 6.18 -1.01
N GLY A 255 -0.47 5.27 -1.03
CA GLY A 255 -0.78 4.42 0.12
C GLY A 255 -1.41 3.09 -0.26
N THR A 256 -1.15 2.05 0.57
CA THR A 256 -1.70 0.70 0.37
C THR A 256 -1.92 -0.05 1.66
N SER A 257 -2.68 -1.15 1.56
CA SER A 257 -2.81 -2.20 2.59
C SER A 257 -1.99 -3.42 2.18
N LEU A 258 -1.07 -3.85 3.04
CA LEU A 258 -0.22 -5.02 2.77
C LEU A 258 -0.97 -6.35 2.97
N HIS A 259 -2.05 -6.35 3.78
CA HIS A 259 -2.93 -7.52 4.00
C HIS A 259 -3.89 -7.83 2.85
N LYS A 260 -3.79 -7.10 1.73
CA LYS A 260 -4.47 -7.41 0.47
C LYS A 260 -3.59 -8.33 -0.37
N PHE A 261 -3.19 -7.94 -1.54
CA PHE A 261 -2.49 -8.81 -2.48
C PHE A 261 -1.03 -9.14 -2.12
N LEU A 262 -0.42 -8.39 -1.20
CA LEU A 262 0.87 -8.78 -0.62
C LEU A 262 0.73 -9.89 0.43
N CYS A 263 -0.51 -10.22 0.84
CA CYS A 263 -0.81 -11.29 1.79
C CYS A 263 -0.15 -11.09 3.18
N GLY A 264 0.13 -9.85 3.57
CA GLY A 264 0.66 -9.52 4.89
C GLY A 264 -0.36 -9.75 6.01
N PRO A 265 0.06 -9.65 7.28
CA PRO A 265 -0.85 -9.75 8.42
C PRO A 265 -1.93 -8.66 8.38
N PHE A 266 -3.10 -8.95 8.96
CA PHE A 266 -4.15 -7.95 9.12
C PHE A 266 -3.64 -6.78 9.97
N GLY A 267 -3.98 -5.56 9.55
CA GLY A 267 -3.47 -4.36 10.22
C GLY A 267 -2.08 -3.94 9.78
N SER A 268 -1.64 -4.36 8.60
CA SER A 268 -0.40 -3.90 7.95
C SER A 268 -0.69 -3.06 6.70
N GLY A 269 0.04 -1.96 6.56
CA GLY A 269 -0.08 -1.01 5.47
C GLY A 269 1.21 -0.21 5.28
N MET A 270 1.26 0.54 4.20
CA MET A 270 2.42 1.34 3.84
C MET A 270 1.96 2.65 3.19
N MET A 271 2.66 3.72 3.51
CA MET A 271 2.51 5.05 2.94
C MET A 271 3.83 5.49 2.31
N TYR A 272 3.75 6.08 1.12
CA TYR A 272 4.85 6.75 0.47
C TYR A 272 4.56 8.25 0.39
N ILE A 273 5.57 9.05 0.71
CA ILE A 273 5.58 10.51 0.50
C ILE A 273 6.93 10.86 -0.12
N LYS A 274 6.91 11.53 -1.27
CA LYS A 274 8.12 12.06 -1.92
C LYS A 274 8.90 12.93 -0.94
N LYS A 275 10.22 12.73 -0.87
CA LYS A 275 11.07 13.26 0.21
C LYS A 275 10.90 14.76 0.46
N ASP A 276 10.84 15.56 -0.60
CA ASP A 276 10.67 17.01 -0.52
C ASP A 276 9.27 17.45 -0.03
N LYS A 277 8.29 16.54 -0.04
CA LYS A 277 6.92 16.78 0.42
C LYS A 277 6.69 16.43 1.88
N ILE A 278 7.55 15.62 2.50
CA ILE A 278 7.38 15.16 3.89
C ILE A 278 7.15 16.32 4.86
N PRO A 279 7.91 17.44 4.83
CA PRO A 279 7.71 18.56 5.75
C PRO A 279 6.34 19.24 5.63
N ASN A 280 5.69 19.10 4.45
CA ASN A 280 4.43 19.78 4.16
C ASN A 280 3.19 19.00 4.63
N ILE A 281 3.36 17.74 5.04
CA ILE A 281 2.26 16.90 5.52
C ILE A 281 2.30 16.86 7.05
N TRP A 282 1.20 17.26 7.69
CA TRP A 282 1.02 17.12 9.11
C TRP A 282 0.67 15.68 9.48
N PRO A 283 1.29 15.11 10.52
CA PRO A 283 0.91 13.79 10.98
C PRO A 283 -0.51 13.78 11.56
N LEU A 284 -1.24 12.70 11.33
CA LEU A 284 -2.60 12.54 11.88
C LEU A 284 -2.58 12.39 13.40
N LEU A 285 -1.55 11.75 13.93
CA LEU A 285 -1.29 11.61 15.35
C LEU A 285 -0.17 12.56 15.77
N SER A 286 -0.24 13.07 16.98
CA SER A 286 0.72 14.06 17.47
C SER A 286 2.17 13.55 17.42
N ASN A 287 3.07 14.43 16.99
CA ASN A 287 4.51 14.23 16.96
C ASN A 287 5.21 15.50 17.43
N GLY A 288 6.39 15.38 18.06
CA GLY A 288 7.17 16.51 18.55
C GLY A 288 7.67 17.45 17.46
N GLU A 289 7.87 16.92 16.24
CA GLU A 289 8.33 17.67 15.06
C GLU A 289 7.38 17.47 13.86
N PRO A 290 6.17 18.03 13.91
CA PRO A 290 5.15 17.78 12.89
C PRO A 290 5.57 18.24 11.48
N ASN A 291 6.44 19.26 11.38
CA ASN A 291 7.00 19.76 10.12
C ASN A 291 8.39 19.18 9.81
N GLY A 292 8.87 18.19 10.59
CA GLY A 292 10.13 17.52 10.35
C GLY A 292 10.15 16.79 9.00
N ALA A 293 11.36 16.59 8.45
CA ALA A 293 11.59 15.90 7.19
C ALA A 293 11.73 14.37 7.34
N ASP A 294 11.64 13.86 8.57
CA ASP A 294 11.72 12.43 8.83
C ASP A 294 10.35 11.77 8.60
N ILE A 295 10.32 10.79 7.71
CA ILE A 295 9.11 10.00 7.38
C ILE A 295 8.56 9.25 8.60
N ARG A 296 9.40 8.93 9.57
CA ARG A 296 9.04 8.20 10.80
C ARG A 296 8.11 9.00 11.71
N LYS A 297 7.96 10.32 11.50
CA LYS A 297 6.97 11.14 12.21
C LYS A 297 5.53 10.63 12.06
N PHE A 298 5.24 9.88 11.00
CA PHE A 298 3.93 9.30 10.75
C PHE A 298 3.70 7.94 11.46
N GLU A 299 4.69 7.45 12.21
CA GLU A 299 4.63 6.16 12.89
C GLU A 299 4.49 6.24 14.41
N SER A 300 4.23 7.43 14.95
CA SER A 300 4.04 7.67 16.39
C SER A 300 2.67 7.18 16.86
N LEU A 301 2.39 5.90 16.72
CA LEU A 301 1.06 5.31 16.92
C LEU A 301 0.83 4.79 18.36
N GLY A 302 1.82 4.93 19.26
CA GLY A 302 1.77 4.29 20.58
C GLY A 302 1.85 2.76 20.49
N THR A 303 1.41 2.10 21.54
CA THR A 303 1.35 0.61 21.55
C THR A 303 0.31 0.13 20.54
N ARG A 304 0.70 -0.77 19.69
CA ARG A 304 -0.15 -1.33 18.64
C ARG A 304 0.00 -2.85 18.60
N SER A 305 -1.05 -3.55 18.14
CA SER A 305 -0.91 -4.94 17.77
C SER A 305 -0.03 -5.02 16.54
N PHE A 306 0.99 -5.82 16.62
CA PHE A 306 2.04 -5.90 15.65
C PHE A 306 1.76 -6.79 14.50
N PRO A 307 2.53 -6.61 13.55
CA PRO A 307 3.97 -6.84 13.55
C PRO A 307 4.80 -5.61 13.71
#